data_55a79bfa24a273a98bc9fd0a2172789e
#
_entry.id   55a79bfa24a273a98bc9fd0a2172789e
#
_cell.length_a   1.000
_cell.length_b   1.000
_cell.length_c   1.000
_cell.angle_alpha   90.00
_cell.angle_beta   90.00
_cell.angle_gamma   90.00
#
_symmetry.space_group_name_H-M   'P 1'
#
loop_
_entity.id
_entity.type
_entity.pdbx_description
1 polymer ?
#
loop_
_entity_poly.entity_id
_entity_poly.type
_entity_poly.pdbx_seq_one_letter_code
_entity_poly.pdbx_strand_id
1 'polypeptide(L)'
;MNVEVAKARIGDVPAVVALVGRYARRGEVLPRPPENVYETLREWVVAKQDGELIGCGSLVILWADLAEIRSLVVVPEVQGVGVGRQIVCGLLAEAGRLEVPHVFALTRKPGFFAKLGFDRVARESLPRKIWKDCMHCTKFTGCDEVAVIRAVSSTAASMMGRAIADVCVR
;
A
#
# COMPACT_ATOMS: atom_id res chain seq x y z
N MET A 1 13.37 17.42 -6.58
CA MET A 1 12.91 16.82 -5.29
C MET A 1 13.48 15.41 -5.23
N ASN A 2 14.36 15.13 -4.28
CA ASN A 2 14.95 13.79 -4.13
C ASN A 2 14.11 12.99 -3.12
N VAL A 3 13.30 12.06 -3.61
CA VAL A 3 12.46 11.19 -2.78
C VAL A 3 13.10 9.80 -2.76
N GLU A 4 13.44 9.34 -1.57
CA GLU A 4 13.91 7.98 -1.33
C GLU A 4 12.74 7.09 -0.92
N VAL A 5 12.54 5.98 -1.64
CA VAL A 5 11.53 4.97 -1.30
C VAL A 5 12.23 3.67 -0.91
N ALA A 6 11.96 3.18 0.30
CA ALA A 6 12.63 2.01 0.86
C ALA A 6 11.70 1.23 1.81
N LYS A 7 12.13 0.03 2.19
CA LYS A 7 11.51 -0.72 3.29
C LYS A 7 11.67 0.04 4.60
N ALA A 8 10.61 0.06 5.41
CA ALA A 8 10.65 0.71 6.72
C ALA A 8 11.69 0.05 7.64
N ARG A 9 12.30 0.87 8.48
CA ARG A 9 13.22 0.46 9.55
C ARG A 9 12.58 0.76 10.90
N ILE A 10 13.13 0.20 11.96
CA ILE A 10 12.65 0.40 13.35
C ILE A 10 12.49 1.89 13.69
N GLY A 11 13.47 2.71 13.29
CA GLY A 11 13.42 4.16 13.53
C GLY A 11 12.30 4.92 12.82
N ASP A 12 11.67 4.32 11.81
CA ASP A 12 10.57 4.94 11.04
C ASP A 12 9.21 4.76 11.72
N VAL A 13 9.10 3.79 12.63
CA VAL A 13 7.81 3.41 13.23
C VAL A 13 7.08 4.59 13.87
N PRO A 14 7.72 5.45 14.70
CA PRO A 14 7.02 6.59 15.29
C PRO A 14 6.42 7.54 14.24
N ALA A 15 7.15 7.81 13.15
CA ALA A 15 6.69 8.68 12.08
C ALA A 15 5.56 8.03 11.24
N VAL A 16 5.64 6.72 10.98
CA VAL A 16 4.57 5.95 10.32
C VAL A 16 3.29 5.99 11.16
N VAL A 17 3.39 5.69 12.45
CA VAL A 17 2.23 5.72 13.38
C VAL A 17 1.60 7.12 13.41
N ALA A 18 2.42 8.17 13.52
CA ALA A 18 1.92 9.55 13.54
C ALA A 18 1.23 9.93 12.23
N LEU A 19 1.80 9.57 11.07
CA LEU A 19 1.23 9.89 9.77
C LEU A 19 -0.07 9.11 9.54
N VAL A 20 -0.09 7.80 9.72
CA VAL A 20 -1.29 6.96 9.58
C VAL A 20 -2.38 7.42 10.55
N GLY A 21 -2.03 7.72 11.81
CA GLY A 21 -2.95 8.21 12.83
C GLY A 21 -3.64 9.52 12.43
N ARG A 22 -2.93 10.43 11.74
CA ARG A 22 -3.50 11.67 11.22
C ARG A 22 -4.63 11.40 10.22
N TYR A 23 -4.43 10.46 9.31
CA TYR A 23 -5.44 10.07 8.31
C TYR A 23 -6.55 9.19 8.92
N ALA A 24 -6.23 8.36 9.91
CA ALA A 24 -7.21 7.55 10.63
C ALA A 24 -8.23 8.42 11.38
N ARG A 25 -7.78 9.51 12.01
CA ARG A 25 -8.69 10.47 12.68
C ARG A 25 -9.67 11.14 11.71
N ARG A 26 -9.34 11.23 10.44
CA ARG A 26 -10.24 11.70 9.37
C ARG A 26 -11.12 10.60 8.77
N GLY A 27 -10.98 9.35 9.24
CA GLY A 27 -11.70 8.21 8.72
C GLY A 27 -11.27 7.76 7.32
N GLU A 28 -10.07 8.17 6.88
CA GLU A 28 -9.54 7.87 5.54
C GLU A 28 -8.83 6.51 5.47
N VAL A 29 -8.23 6.07 6.58
CA VAL A 29 -7.61 4.76 6.74
C VAL A 29 -7.94 4.18 8.12
N LEU A 30 -7.74 2.88 8.30
CA LEU A 30 -7.86 2.26 9.62
C LEU A 30 -6.68 2.66 10.52
N PRO A 31 -6.88 2.86 11.82
CA PRO A 31 -5.81 3.15 12.75
C PRO A 31 -4.83 1.98 12.85
N ARG A 32 -3.55 2.30 13.02
CA ARG A 32 -2.47 1.35 13.23
C ARG A 32 -1.71 1.74 14.49
N PRO A 33 -1.95 1.07 15.62
CA PRO A 33 -1.23 1.34 16.86
C PRO A 33 0.24 0.93 16.72
N PRO A 34 1.14 1.49 17.56
CA PRO A 34 2.57 1.22 17.47
C PRO A 34 2.92 -0.27 17.47
N GLU A 35 2.27 -1.06 18.31
CA GLU A 35 2.48 -2.51 18.42
C GLU A 35 2.26 -3.20 17.06
N ASN A 36 1.16 -2.84 16.39
CA ASN A 36 0.85 -3.40 15.08
C ASN A 36 1.92 -3.05 14.03
N VAL A 37 2.40 -1.81 14.01
CA VAL A 37 3.44 -1.39 13.05
C VAL A 37 4.78 -2.07 13.35
N TYR A 38 5.15 -2.27 14.62
CA TYR A 38 6.35 -3.03 14.99
C TYR A 38 6.25 -4.49 14.57
N GLU A 39 5.12 -5.17 14.85
CA GLU A 39 4.89 -6.56 14.50
C GLU A 39 4.90 -6.80 12.98
N THR A 40 4.36 -5.82 12.23
CA THR A 40 4.24 -5.88 10.77
C THR A 40 5.30 -5.06 10.04
N LEU A 41 6.41 -4.72 10.68
CA LEU A 41 7.44 -3.81 10.12
C LEU A 41 7.88 -4.20 8.70
N ARG A 42 7.99 -5.49 8.42
CA ARG A 42 8.42 -6.01 7.12
C ARG A 42 7.44 -5.74 5.98
N GLU A 43 6.19 -5.44 6.29
CA GLU A 43 5.14 -5.12 5.32
C GLU A 43 5.23 -3.67 4.79
N TRP A 44 5.91 -2.77 5.53
CA TRP A 44 5.88 -1.34 5.26
C TRP A 44 6.95 -0.88 4.29
N VAL A 45 6.52 0.00 3.37
CA VAL A 45 7.37 0.82 2.51
C VAL A 45 7.16 2.28 2.89
N VAL A 46 8.24 3.02 3.00
CA VAL A 46 8.25 4.45 3.35
C VAL A 46 8.87 5.28 2.23
N ALA A 47 8.36 6.48 2.06
CA ALA A 47 8.95 7.51 1.23
C ALA A 47 9.47 8.63 2.13
N LYS A 48 10.71 9.03 1.90
CA LYS A 48 11.41 10.11 2.64
C LYS A 48 11.92 11.18 1.69
N GLN A 49 11.93 12.39 2.17
CA GLN A 49 12.58 13.52 1.55
C GLN A 49 13.48 14.17 2.60
N ASP A 50 14.77 14.32 2.30
CA ASP A 50 15.76 14.90 3.23
C ASP A 50 15.76 14.24 4.63
N GLY A 51 15.50 12.91 4.67
CA GLY A 51 15.39 12.14 5.91
C GLY A 51 14.00 12.16 6.58
N GLU A 52 13.13 13.08 6.23
CA GLU A 52 11.78 13.23 6.75
C GLU A 52 10.80 12.28 6.05
N LEU A 53 9.94 11.61 6.82
CA LEU A 53 8.91 10.71 6.27
C LEU A 53 7.76 11.53 5.67
N ILE A 54 7.56 11.38 4.35
CA ILE A 54 6.52 12.08 3.58
C ILE A 54 5.40 11.16 3.09
N GLY A 55 5.54 9.86 3.25
CA GLY A 55 4.50 8.91 2.88
C GLY A 55 4.84 7.48 3.29
N CYS A 56 3.84 6.63 3.36
CA CYS A 56 4.01 5.20 3.63
C CYS A 56 2.85 4.38 3.06
N GLY A 57 3.04 3.07 3.01
CA GLY A 57 2.04 2.08 2.70
C GLY A 57 2.52 0.70 3.13
N SER A 58 1.61 -0.25 3.27
CA SER A 58 1.95 -1.63 3.62
C SER A 58 1.42 -2.63 2.62
N LEU A 59 2.12 -3.76 2.47
CA LEU A 59 1.72 -4.92 1.68
C LEU A 59 1.45 -6.10 2.61
N VAL A 60 0.20 -6.49 2.72
CA VAL A 60 -0.23 -7.59 3.60
C VAL A 60 -0.50 -8.81 2.78
N ILE A 61 0.19 -9.90 3.07
CA ILE A 61 -0.05 -11.19 2.42
C ILE A 61 -1.29 -11.81 3.06
N LEU A 62 -2.33 -12.07 2.26
CA LEU A 62 -3.56 -12.70 2.72
C LEU A 62 -3.61 -14.20 2.43
N TRP A 63 -3.03 -14.60 1.30
CA TRP A 63 -2.95 -15.98 0.87
C TRP A 63 -1.82 -16.18 -0.14
N ALA A 64 -1.60 -17.40 -0.60
CA ALA A 64 -0.56 -17.72 -1.57
C ALA A 64 -0.68 -16.93 -2.89
N ASP A 65 -1.88 -16.54 -3.25
CA ASP A 65 -2.21 -15.89 -4.53
C ASP A 65 -2.67 -14.43 -4.40
N LEU A 66 -2.69 -13.86 -3.17
CA LEU A 66 -3.31 -12.56 -2.94
C LEU A 66 -2.63 -11.76 -1.83
N ALA A 67 -2.26 -10.52 -2.14
CA ALA A 67 -1.81 -9.51 -1.19
C ALA A 67 -2.66 -8.23 -1.29
N GLU A 68 -2.65 -7.45 -0.23
CA GLU A 68 -3.39 -6.18 -0.13
C GLU A 68 -2.45 -5.01 0.15
N ILE A 69 -2.61 -3.92 -0.62
CA ILE A 69 -2.05 -2.62 -0.27
C ILE A 69 -2.97 -1.95 0.75
N ARG A 70 -2.41 -1.62 1.91
CA ARG A 70 -3.09 -0.95 3.02
C ARG A 70 -2.37 0.32 3.43
N SER A 71 -3.11 1.19 4.13
CA SER A 71 -2.57 2.37 4.82
C SER A 71 -1.68 3.24 3.93
N LEU A 72 -2.04 3.34 2.63
CA LEU A 72 -1.33 4.20 1.69
C LEU A 72 -1.67 5.65 1.99
N VAL A 73 -0.72 6.39 2.51
CA VAL A 73 -0.87 7.81 2.88
C VAL A 73 0.36 8.60 2.46
N VAL A 74 0.14 9.84 2.04
CA VAL A 74 1.18 10.81 1.63
C VAL A 74 0.82 12.16 2.21
N VAL A 75 1.79 12.86 2.79
CA VAL A 75 1.56 14.20 3.36
C VAL A 75 0.98 15.14 2.29
N PRO A 76 0.03 16.03 2.65
CA PRO A 76 -0.70 16.86 1.69
C PRO A 76 0.21 17.69 0.79
N GLU A 77 1.32 18.18 1.34
CA GLU A 77 2.27 19.09 0.70
C GLU A 77 2.95 18.52 -0.54
N VAL A 78 3.03 17.17 -0.61
CA VAL A 78 3.66 16.45 -1.74
C VAL A 78 2.70 15.47 -2.43
N GLN A 79 1.40 15.66 -2.25
CA GLN A 79 0.42 14.94 -3.06
C GLN A 79 0.42 15.46 -4.51
N GLY A 80 0.12 14.58 -5.47
CA GLY A 80 0.07 14.94 -6.89
C GLY A 80 1.40 14.94 -7.63
N VAL A 81 2.54 14.90 -6.92
CA VAL A 81 3.88 14.89 -7.55
C VAL A 81 4.51 13.50 -7.69
N GLY A 82 3.73 12.44 -7.49
CA GLY A 82 4.15 11.06 -7.79
C GLY A 82 4.64 10.25 -6.62
N VAL A 83 4.69 10.77 -5.38
CA VAL A 83 5.16 10.04 -4.19
C VAL A 83 4.31 8.79 -3.94
N GLY A 84 2.99 8.89 -3.96
CA GLY A 84 2.09 7.74 -3.79
C GLY A 84 2.30 6.66 -4.85
N ARG A 85 2.56 7.05 -6.10
CA ARG A 85 2.92 6.12 -7.18
C ARG A 85 4.21 5.37 -6.84
N GLN A 86 5.25 6.06 -6.40
CA GLN A 86 6.53 5.43 -6.05
C GLN A 86 6.38 4.43 -4.90
N ILE A 87 5.56 4.74 -3.88
CA ILE A 87 5.26 3.81 -2.78
C ILE A 87 4.55 2.56 -3.32
N VAL A 88 3.50 2.70 -4.14
CA VAL A 88 2.80 1.55 -4.75
C VAL A 88 3.74 0.71 -5.60
N CYS A 89 4.63 1.34 -6.38
CA CYS A 89 5.64 0.62 -7.16
C CYS A 89 6.58 -0.19 -6.26
N GLY A 90 6.99 0.36 -5.12
CA GLY A 90 7.79 -0.36 -4.12
C GLY A 90 7.06 -1.57 -3.55
N LEU A 91 5.76 -1.43 -3.26
CA LEU A 91 4.92 -2.53 -2.76
C LEU A 91 4.69 -3.62 -3.84
N LEU A 92 4.47 -3.23 -5.10
CA LEU A 92 4.36 -4.17 -6.22
C LEU A 92 5.68 -4.91 -6.49
N ALA A 93 6.81 -4.23 -6.37
CA ALA A 93 8.12 -4.87 -6.47
C ALA A 93 8.34 -5.90 -5.36
N GLU A 94 7.88 -5.61 -4.13
CA GLU A 94 7.89 -6.57 -3.02
C GLU A 94 6.99 -7.77 -3.29
N ALA A 95 5.76 -7.54 -3.79
CA ALA A 95 4.87 -8.63 -4.18
C ALA A 95 5.52 -9.54 -5.24
N GLY A 96 6.22 -8.95 -6.22
CA GLY A 96 6.97 -9.69 -7.24
C GLY A 96 8.11 -10.53 -6.64
N ARG A 97 8.87 -9.99 -5.68
CA ARG A 97 9.92 -10.74 -4.98
C ARG A 97 9.39 -11.91 -4.16
N LEU A 98 8.18 -11.73 -3.60
CA LEU A 98 7.48 -12.76 -2.83
C LEU A 98 6.68 -13.72 -3.72
N GLU A 99 6.71 -13.53 -5.04
CA GLU A 99 5.99 -14.34 -6.03
C GLU A 99 4.47 -14.38 -5.81
N VAL A 100 3.90 -13.30 -5.24
CA VAL A 100 2.45 -13.16 -5.08
C VAL A 100 1.84 -12.68 -6.39
N PRO A 101 0.96 -13.46 -7.03
CA PRO A 101 0.51 -13.18 -8.40
C PRO A 101 -0.51 -12.03 -8.50
N HIS A 102 -1.22 -11.70 -7.42
CA HIS A 102 -2.22 -10.63 -7.43
C HIS A 102 -2.11 -9.71 -6.23
N VAL A 103 -2.23 -8.41 -6.50
CA VAL A 103 -2.29 -7.37 -5.46
C VAL A 103 -3.59 -6.59 -5.64
N PHE A 104 -4.33 -6.39 -4.57
CA PHE A 104 -5.52 -5.56 -4.56
C PHE A 104 -5.44 -4.44 -3.54
N ALA A 105 -6.36 -3.50 -3.64
CA ALA A 105 -6.60 -2.47 -2.64
C ALA A 105 -8.10 -2.18 -2.53
N LEU A 106 -8.54 -1.74 -1.35
CA LEU A 106 -9.81 -1.06 -1.17
C LEU A 106 -9.53 0.45 -1.13
N THR A 107 -10.22 1.21 -1.96
CA THR A 107 -9.89 2.62 -2.16
C THR A 107 -11.10 3.49 -2.49
N ARG A 108 -11.07 4.75 -2.04
CA ARG A 108 -11.97 5.81 -2.50
C ARG A 108 -11.40 6.56 -3.70
N LYS A 109 -10.18 6.25 -4.12
CA LYS A 109 -9.47 6.90 -5.25
C LYS A 109 -9.15 5.89 -6.35
N PRO A 110 -10.16 5.21 -6.95
CA PRO A 110 -9.90 4.17 -7.95
C PRO A 110 -9.18 4.70 -9.19
N GLY A 111 -9.37 5.99 -9.55
CA GLY A 111 -8.67 6.62 -10.66
C GLY A 111 -7.16 6.74 -10.45
N PHE A 112 -6.69 6.84 -9.21
CA PHE A 112 -5.26 6.78 -8.90
C PHE A 112 -4.69 5.39 -9.20
N PHE A 113 -5.36 4.34 -8.76
CA PHE A 113 -4.94 2.95 -8.98
C PHE A 113 -5.08 2.52 -10.45
N ALA A 114 -6.10 3.03 -11.17
CA ALA A 114 -6.26 2.76 -12.61
C ALA A 114 -5.03 3.22 -13.42
N LYS A 115 -4.44 4.36 -13.08
CA LYS A 115 -3.20 4.87 -13.70
C LYS A 115 -1.98 3.97 -13.40
N LEU A 116 -2.11 3.06 -12.45
CA LEU A 116 -1.08 2.09 -12.05
C LEU A 116 -1.42 0.66 -12.53
N GLY A 117 -2.36 0.53 -13.46
CA GLY A 117 -2.73 -0.74 -14.07
C GLY A 117 -3.59 -1.65 -13.19
N PHE A 118 -4.32 -1.08 -12.23
CA PHE A 118 -5.31 -1.81 -11.45
C PHE A 118 -6.68 -1.70 -12.12
N ASP A 119 -7.39 -2.82 -12.18
CA ASP A 119 -8.76 -2.90 -12.66
C ASP A 119 -9.75 -2.95 -11.50
N ARG A 120 -10.94 -2.39 -11.69
CA ARG A 120 -12.03 -2.51 -10.71
C ARG A 120 -12.56 -3.93 -10.72
N VAL A 121 -12.86 -4.46 -9.52
CA VAL A 121 -13.48 -5.77 -9.34
C VAL A 121 -14.62 -5.68 -8.32
N ALA A 122 -15.54 -6.66 -8.39
CA ALA A 122 -16.57 -6.78 -7.38
C ALA A 122 -15.95 -7.16 -6.02
N ARG A 123 -16.41 -6.54 -4.94
CA ARG A 123 -15.89 -6.83 -3.58
C ARG A 123 -16.10 -8.30 -3.20
N GLU A 124 -17.18 -8.88 -3.67
CA GLU A 124 -17.55 -10.28 -3.45
C GLU A 124 -16.53 -11.26 -4.07
N SER A 125 -15.73 -10.80 -5.03
CA SER A 125 -14.62 -11.59 -5.58
C SER A 125 -13.42 -11.69 -4.61
N LEU A 126 -13.45 -10.96 -3.48
CA LEU A 126 -12.39 -10.91 -2.46
C LEU A 126 -12.86 -11.49 -1.11
N PRO A 127 -13.34 -12.75 -1.05
CA PRO A 127 -13.98 -13.27 0.16
C PRO A 127 -13.04 -13.36 1.37
N ARG A 128 -11.76 -13.62 1.15
CA ARG A 128 -10.75 -13.68 2.23
C ARG A 128 -10.60 -12.33 2.94
N LYS A 129 -10.66 -11.24 2.21
CA LYS A 129 -10.64 -9.89 2.78
C LYS A 129 -11.86 -9.61 3.64
N ILE A 130 -13.05 -9.97 3.15
CA ILE A 130 -14.31 -9.77 3.87
C ILE A 130 -14.29 -10.51 5.20
N TRP A 131 -13.85 -11.77 5.21
CA TRP A 131 -13.81 -12.58 6.42
C TRP A 131 -12.73 -12.12 7.41
N LYS A 132 -11.61 -11.56 6.95
CA LYS A 132 -10.51 -11.17 7.84
C LYS A 132 -10.73 -9.81 8.50
N ASP A 133 -10.96 -8.77 7.71
CA ASP A 133 -10.93 -7.39 8.21
C ASP A 133 -12.27 -6.65 8.09
N CYS A 134 -13.01 -6.89 7.00
CA CYS A 134 -14.25 -6.16 6.75
C CYS A 134 -15.35 -6.49 7.76
N MET A 135 -15.40 -7.72 8.28
CA MET A 135 -16.37 -8.09 9.32
C MET A 135 -16.19 -7.32 10.63
N HIS A 136 -14.98 -6.88 10.93
CA HIS A 136 -14.64 -6.11 12.12
C HIS A 136 -14.61 -4.60 11.86
N CYS A 137 -14.85 -4.17 10.61
CA CYS A 137 -14.83 -2.77 10.24
C CYS A 137 -16.15 -2.09 10.61
N THR A 138 -16.07 -0.96 11.32
CA THR A 138 -17.25 -0.15 11.71
C THR A 138 -18.02 0.41 10.51
N LYS A 139 -17.40 0.45 9.32
CA LYS A 139 -18.00 0.90 8.06
C LYS A 139 -18.49 -0.24 7.17
N PHE A 140 -18.56 -1.48 7.66
CA PHE A 140 -18.88 -2.65 6.86
C PHE A 140 -20.18 -2.50 6.05
N THR A 141 -21.24 -1.98 6.67
CA THR A 141 -22.57 -1.80 6.04
C THR A 141 -22.68 -0.55 5.17
N GLY A 142 -21.78 0.42 5.32
CA GLY A 142 -21.80 1.70 4.58
C GLY A 142 -20.46 2.02 3.94
N CYS A 143 -19.67 1.00 3.58
CA CYS A 143 -18.35 1.18 3.00
C CYS A 143 -18.44 1.78 1.59
N ASP A 144 -17.77 2.91 1.40
CA ASP A 144 -17.67 3.66 0.14
C ASP A 144 -16.42 3.34 -0.69
N GLU A 145 -15.62 2.37 -0.25
CA GLU A 145 -14.40 1.95 -0.95
C GLU A 145 -14.73 1.01 -2.13
N VAL A 146 -13.97 1.17 -3.19
CA VAL A 146 -14.00 0.34 -4.39
C VAL A 146 -12.84 -0.64 -4.35
N ALA A 147 -13.10 -1.90 -4.70
CA ALA A 147 -12.05 -2.89 -4.85
C ALA A 147 -11.37 -2.75 -6.21
N VAL A 148 -10.05 -2.74 -6.19
CA VAL A 148 -9.21 -2.72 -7.39
C VAL A 148 -8.14 -3.80 -7.27
N ILE A 149 -7.79 -4.48 -8.38
CA ILE A 149 -6.82 -5.58 -8.41
C ILE A 149 -5.87 -5.43 -9.58
N ARG A 150 -4.64 -5.87 -9.40
CA ARG A 150 -3.63 -5.96 -10.46
C ARG A 150 -2.89 -7.29 -10.39
N ALA A 151 -2.68 -7.93 -11.54
CA ALA A 151 -1.75 -9.05 -11.68
C ALA A 151 -0.30 -8.53 -11.58
N VAL A 152 0.54 -9.27 -10.87
CA VAL A 152 1.98 -9.00 -10.74
C VAL A 152 2.73 -10.02 -11.59
N SER A 153 3.43 -9.54 -12.62
CA SER A 153 4.22 -10.44 -13.47
C SER A 153 5.49 -10.92 -12.74
N SER A 154 5.78 -12.21 -12.81
CA SER A 154 6.99 -12.83 -12.26
C SER A 154 8.30 -12.28 -12.87
N THR A 155 8.23 -11.58 -13.99
CA THR A 155 9.37 -10.93 -14.64
C THR A 155 9.99 -9.82 -13.81
N ALA A 156 9.26 -9.27 -12.82
CA ALA A 156 9.77 -8.30 -11.86
C ALA A 156 10.81 -8.90 -10.89
N ALA A 157 10.77 -10.20 -10.65
CA ALA A 157 11.73 -10.90 -9.77
C ALA A 157 13.14 -11.01 -10.39
N SER A 158 13.24 -11.02 -11.72
CA SER A 158 14.52 -11.15 -12.44
C SER A 158 15.30 -9.83 -12.58
N MET A 159 14.75 -8.71 -12.15
CA MET A 159 15.39 -7.40 -12.27
C MET A 159 15.99 -6.93 -10.94
N MET A 160 16.79 -7.80 -10.30
CA MET A 160 17.67 -7.36 -9.22
C MET A 160 18.64 -6.31 -9.78
N GLY A 161 18.37 -5.03 -9.52
CA GLY A 161 19.25 -3.92 -9.85
C GLY A 161 18.65 -2.80 -10.71
N ARG A 162 17.41 -2.89 -11.18
CA ARG A 162 16.75 -1.77 -11.86
C ARG A 162 15.92 -0.93 -10.89
N ALA A 163 15.97 0.39 -11.10
CA ALA A 163 15.27 1.37 -10.27
C ALA A 163 13.76 1.03 -10.15
N ILE A 164 13.19 1.29 -8.96
CA ILE A 164 11.76 1.10 -8.61
C ILE A 164 10.81 1.68 -9.68
N ALA A 165 11.28 2.67 -10.48
CA ALA A 165 10.54 3.30 -11.55
C ALA A 165 10.10 2.33 -12.68
N ASP A 166 10.86 1.25 -12.95
CA ASP A 166 10.59 0.35 -14.08
C ASP A 166 9.46 -0.64 -13.84
N VAL A 167 9.08 -0.87 -12.59
CA VAL A 167 7.98 -1.80 -12.20
C VAL A 167 6.60 -1.23 -12.53
N CYS A 168 6.48 0.07 -12.67
CA CYS A 168 5.22 0.78 -12.91
C CYS A 168 5.02 1.28 -14.36
N VAL A 169 5.89 0.93 -15.30
CA VAL A 169 5.87 1.46 -16.68
C VAL A 169 5.10 0.56 -17.67
N ARG A 170 4.42 -0.51 -17.20
CA ARG A 170 3.57 -1.30 -18.12
C ARG A 170 2.26 -1.63 -17.47
#